data_52450b5bb05560b52ef6859673ac7042
#
_entry.id   52450b5bb05560b52ef6859673ac7042
#
_cell.length_a   1.000
_cell.length_b   1.000
_cell.length_c   1.000
_cell.angle_alpha   90.00
_cell.angle_beta   90.00
_cell.angle_gamma   90.00
#
_symmetry.space_group_name_H-M   'P 1'
#
loop_
_entity.id
_entity.type
_entity.pdbx_description
1 polymer ?
#
loop_
_entity_poly.entity_id
_entity_poly.type
_entity_poly.pdbx_seq_one_letter_code
_entity_poly.pdbx_strand_id
1 'polypeptide(L)' 'MINTGVIAVYIVSKLIVESYRNSTVNTILDDIAKKYKIDTAKDHLIKDIPVEEIKFKYRTYSECIRMLYKSVGLPETKI' A
#
# COMPACT_ATOMS: atom_id res chain seq x y z
N MET A 1 27.12 -5.86 16.24
CA MET A 1 27.14 -5.89 15.70
C MET A 1 26.29 -6.20 15.01
N ILE A 2 25.88 -6.32 14.62
CA ILE A 2 25.24 -6.82 14.07
C ILE A 2 23.91 -6.57 13.91
N ASN A 3 23.26 -5.79 14.47
CA ASN A 3 21.88 -5.50 14.41
C ASN A 3 21.46 -4.68 13.22
N THR A 4 22.40 -4.05 12.57
CA THR A 4 22.09 -3.25 11.38
C THR A 4 21.48 -4.13 10.28
N GLY A 5 22.05 -5.31 10.09
CA GLY A 5 21.52 -6.23 9.09
C GLY A 5 20.13 -6.72 9.44
N VAL A 6 19.91 -6.98 10.71
CA VAL A 6 18.61 -7.45 11.17
C VAL A 6 17.55 -6.39 10.97
N ILE A 7 17.88 -5.15 11.27
CA ILE A 7 16.92 -4.05 11.09
C ILE A 7 16.57 -3.88 9.61
N ALA A 8 17.55 -3.95 8.75
CA ALA A 8 17.32 -3.83 7.32
C ALA A 8 16.38 -4.92 6.81
N VAL A 9 16.60 -6.15 7.27
CA VAL A 9 15.74 -7.26 6.88
C VAL A 9 14.31 -7.03 7.36
N TYR A 10 14.16 -6.54 8.58
CA TYR A 10 12.86 -6.28 9.13
C TYR A 10 12.09 -5.25 8.29
N ILE A 11 12.76 -4.19 7.89
CA ILE A 11 12.13 -3.15 7.08
C ILE A 11 11.72 -3.72 5.72
N VAL A 12 12.59 -4.46 5.10
CA VAL A 12 12.32 -5.02 3.78
C VAL A 12 11.23 -6.08 3.85
N SER A 13 11.09 -6.75 4.99
CA SER A 13 10.14 -7.85 5.09
C SER A 13 8.69 -7.38 5.30
N LYS A 14 8.42 -6.07 5.36
CA LYS A 14 7.04 -5.60 5.43
C LYS A 14 6.40 -5.70 4.07
N LEU A 15 6.05 -6.90 3.69
CA LEU A 15 5.39 -7.17 2.43
C LEU A 15 3.90 -7.37 2.68
N ILE A 16 3.10 -6.73 1.86
CA ILE A 16 1.66 -6.70 2.04
C ILE A 16 1.02 -7.85 1.28
N VAL A 17 0.20 -8.61 1.98
CA VAL A 17 -0.57 -9.70 1.41
C VAL A 17 -2.02 -9.47 1.79
N GLU A 18 -2.78 -8.82 0.90
CA GLU A 18 -4.16 -8.48 1.15
C GLU A 18 -4.94 -8.51 -0.15
N SER A 19 -6.24 -8.72 -0.04
CA SER A 19 -7.10 -8.62 -1.21
C SER A 19 -8.35 -7.84 -0.83
N TYR A 20 -8.82 -7.02 -1.77
CA TYR A 20 -9.95 -6.12 -1.52
C TYR A 20 -10.93 -6.21 -2.68
N ARG A 21 -12.20 -6.06 -2.34
CA ARG A 21 -13.28 -6.12 -3.33
C ARG A 21 -14.33 -5.09 -2.96
N ASN A 22 -14.80 -4.35 -3.96
CA ASN A 22 -15.85 -3.34 -3.77
C ASN A 22 -15.48 -2.36 -2.66
N SER A 23 -14.27 -1.81 -2.73
CA SER A 23 -13.76 -0.88 -1.74
C SER A 23 -13.41 0.45 -2.43
N THR A 24 -12.59 1.27 -1.78
CA THR A 24 -12.11 2.51 -2.38
C THR A 24 -10.63 2.63 -2.11
N VAL A 25 -9.96 3.51 -2.89
CA VAL A 25 -8.51 3.69 -2.74
C VAL A 25 -8.16 4.08 -1.31
N ASN A 26 -8.84 5.09 -0.77
CA ASN A 26 -8.51 5.56 0.58
C ASN A 26 -8.83 4.53 1.65
N THR A 27 -9.92 3.79 1.49
CA THR A 27 -10.28 2.75 2.44
C THR A 27 -9.23 1.64 2.45
N ILE A 28 -8.75 1.26 1.27
CA ILE A 28 -7.72 0.22 1.16
C ILE A 28 -6.43 0.71 1.82
N LEU A 29 -6.03 1.95 1.57
CA LEU A 29 -4.84 2.51 2.17
C LEU A 29 -4.95 2.55 3.70
N ASP A 30 -6.12 2.95 4.21
CA ASP A 30 -6.35 2.96 5.65
C ASP A 30 -6.24 1.58 6.27
N ASP A 31 -6.81 0.59 5.62
CA ASP A 31 -6.77 -0.78 6.13
C ASP A 31 -5.34 -1.31 6.19
N ILE A 32 -4.59 -1.07 5.13
CA ILE A 32 -3.19 -1.47 5.08
C ILE A 32 -2.39 -0.75 6.15
N ALA A 33 -2.64 0.54 6.32
CA ALA A 33 -1.94 1.32 7.34
C ALA A 33 -2.16 0.75 8.73
N LYS A 34 -3.39 0.38 9.04
CA LYS A 34 -3.70 -0.19 10.34
C LYS A 34 -3.05 -1.55 10.54
N LYS A 35 -3.15 -2.41 9.54
CA LYS A 35 -2.63 -3.77 9.67
C LYS A 35 -1.10 -3.82 9.69
N TYR A 36 -0.47 -2.96 8.93
CA TYR A 36 0.98 -2.99 8.77
C TYR A 36 1.69 -1.84 9.47
N LYS A 37 0.93 -1.01 10.20
CA LYS A 37 1.46 0.11 10.97
C LYS A 37 2.29 1.05 10.11
N ILE A 38 1.67 1.52 9.03
CA ILE A 38 2.30 2.43 8.08
C ILE A 38 1.58 3.77 8.14
N ASP A 39 2.33 4.86 8.08
CA ASP A 39 1.75 6.20 8.05
C ASP A 39 1.36 6.52 6.61
N THR A 40 0.06 6.61 6.36
CA THR A 40 -0.47 6.84 5.03
C THR A 40 -1.15 8.20 4.88
N ALA A 41 -1.02 9.06 5.87
CA ALA A 41 -1.76 10.33 5.86
C ALA A 41 -1.53 11.14 4.59
N LYS A 42 -0.35 11.03 4.00
CA LYS A 42 0.00 11.80 2.81
C LYS A 42 -0.46 11.15 1.51
N ASP A 43 -0.90 9.93 1.57
CA ASP A 43 -1.18 9.14 0.36
C ASP A 43 -2.65 9.11 0.01
N HIS A 44 -3.50 9.70 0.84
CA HIS A 44 -4.94 9.69 0.58
C HIS A 44 -5.28 10.64 -0.56
N LEU A 45 -6.22 10.21 -1.38
CA LEU A 45 -6.73 11.05 -2.45
C LEU A 45 -7.73 12.05 -1.88
N ILE A 46 -7.72 13.28 -2.45
CA ILE A 46 -8.69 14.28 -2.07
C ILE A 46 -10.10 13.80 -2.43
N LYS A 47 -10.23 13.20 -3.61
CA LYS A 47 -11.47 12.62 -4.05
C LYS A 47 -11.27 11.11 -4.15
N ASP A 48 -11.95 10.37 -3.29
CA ASP A 48 -11.80 8.94 -3.25
C ASP A 48 -12.35 8.29 -4.52
N ILE A 49 -11.79 7.14 -4.88
CA ILE A 49 -12.15 6.44 -6.11
C ILE A 49 -12.47 5.00 -5.77
N PRO A 50 -13.60 4.48 -6.27
CA PRO A 50 -13.96 3.08 -6.01
C PRO A 50 -13.03 2.10 -6.72
N VAL A 51 -12.78 0.99 -6.06
CA VAL A 51 -11.94 -0.09 -6.57
C VAL A 51 -12.77 -1.35 -6.57
N GLU A 52 -12.94 -1.94 -7.74
CA GLU A 52 -13.73 -3.14 -7.89
C GLU A 52 -13.08 -4.34 -7.22
N GLU A 53 -11.84 -4.56 -7.56
CA GLU A 53 -11.09 -5.67 -6.97
C GLU A 53 -9.60 -5.44 -7.16
N ILE A 54 -8.81 -5.73 -6.13
CA ILE A 54 -7.37 -5.66 -6.25
C ILE A 54 -6.75 -6.65 -5.25
N LYS A 55 -5.67 -7.27 -5.63
CA LYS A 55 -4.94 -8.21 -4.79
C LYS A 55 -3.48 -7.82 -4.71
N PHE A 56 -2.96 -7.81 -3.50
CA PHE A 56 -1.53 -7.58 -3.27
C PHE A 56 -0.94 -8.87 -2.77
N LYS A 57 0.11 -9.32 -3.42
CA LYS A 57 0.76 -10.56 -3.05
C LYS A 57 2.24 -10.31 -2.86
N TYR A 58 2.65 -10.16 -1.60
CA TYR A 58 4.03 -9.87 -1.24
C TYR A 58 4.55 -8.62 -1.93
N ARG A 59 3.80 -7.51 -1.78
CA ARG A 59 4.17 -6.23 -2.36
C ARG A 59 4.53 -5.23 -1.29
N THR A 60 5.49 -4.36 -1.59
CA THR A 60 5.79 -3.25 -0.70
C THR A 60 4.65 -2.25 -0.75
N TYR A 61 4.60 -1.36 0.26
CA TYR A 61 3.56 -0.35 0.29
C TYR A 61 3.61 0.55 -0.94
N SER A 62 4.79 0.94 -1.39
CA SER A 62 4.93 1.76 -2.60
C SER A 62 4.37 1.05 -3.82
N GLU A 63 4.62 -0.25 -3.92
CA GLU A 63 4.08 -1.03 -5.03
C GLU A 63 2.57 -1.09 -4.96
N CYS A 64 2.02 -1.21 -3.76
CA CYS A 64 0.56 -1.23 -3.60
C CYS A 64 -0.06 0.08 -4.06
N ILE A 65 0.55 1.21 -3.72
CA ILE A 65 0.05 2.51 -4.17
C ILE A 65 0.06 2.59 -5.69
N ARG A 66 1.16 2.18 -6.31
CA ARG A 66 1.24 2.20 -7.77
C ARG A 66 0.18 1.31 -8.41
N MET A 67 0.00 0.12 -7.85
CA MET A 67 -1.00 -0.80 -8.37
C MET A 67 -2.41 -0.22 -8.24
N LEU A 68 -2.70 0.42 -7.11
CA LEU A 68 -3.99 1.08 -6.91
C LEU A 68 -4.21 2.18 -7.93
N TYR A 69 -3.24 3.07 -8.08
CA TYR A 69 -3.38 4.17 -9.01
C TYR A 69 -3.56 3.67 -10.44
N LYS A 70 -2.79 2.66 -10.81
CA LYS A 70 -2.90 2.09 -12.15
C LYS A 70 -4.26 1.47 -12.37
N SER A 71 -4.79 0.78 -11.37
CA SER A 71 -6.06 0.07 -11.51
C SER A 71 -7.24 1.02 -11.70
N VAL A 72 -7.15 2.24 -11.18
CA VAL A 72 -8.23 3.23 -11.33
C VAL A 72 -7.92 4.28 -12.38
N GLY A 73 -6.85 4.09 -13.14
CA GLY A 73 -6.53 4.98 -14.26
C GLY A 73 -5.86 6.28 -13.89
N LEU A 74 -5.31 6.38 -12.68
CA LEU A 74 -4.59 7.58 -12.28
C LEU A 74 -3.14 7.51 -12.76
N PRO A 75 -2.54 8.66 -13.05
CA PRO A 75 -1.13 8.67 -13.42
C PRO A 75 -0.26 8.26 -12.24
N GLU A 76 0.83 7.57 -12.54
CA GLU A 76 1.76 7.19 -11.49
C GLU A 76 2.45 8.44 -10.97
N THR A 77 2.48 8.57 -9.65
CA THR A 77 3.20 9.67 -9.04
C THR A 77 4.64 9.23 -8.79
N LYS A 78 5.52 10.20 -8.79
CA LYS A 78 6.90 9.92 -8.42
C LYS A 78 6.98 9.90 -6.91
N ILE A 79 7.16 8.75 -6.42
CA ILE A 79 7.21 8.57 -4.96
C ILE A 79 8.61 8.29 -4.52
#